data_f46d153bd08ed50b7f5ada3f9a891250
#
_entry.id   f46d153bd08ed50b7f5ada3f9a891250
#
_cell.length_a   1.000
_cell.length_b   1.000
_cell.length_c   1.000
_cell.angle_alpha   90.00
_cell.angle_beta   90.00
_cell.angle_gamma   90.00
#
_symmetry.space_group_name_H-M   'P 1'
#
loop_
_entity.id
_entity.type
_entity.pdbx_description
1 polymer ?
#
loop_
_entity_poly.entity_id
_entity_poly.type
_entity_poly.pdbx_seq_one_letter_code
_entity_poly.pdbx_strand_id
1 'polypeptide(L)'
;MKITVINGANINFIGIREPDIYGKKTYKDLVLMIEKYCKDLGIEVEIYQSNHEGDLVDKIQDCYKKSDGIVINPGAYTHTS
;
A
#
# COMPACT_ATOMS: atom_id res chain seq x y z
N MET A 1 -13.29 -5.90 -11.26
CA MET A 1 -12.75 -6.23 -9.92
C MET A 1 -12.02 -5.02 -9.37
N LYS A 2 -12.26 -4.69 -8.14
CA LYS A 2 -11.56 -3.60 -7.46
C LYS A 2 -10.75 -4.15 -6.28
N ILE A 3 -9.46 -3.78 -6.23
CA ILE A 3 -8.54 -4.17 -5.17
C ILE A 3 -8.05 -2.90 -4.47
N THR A 4 -8.04 -2.91 -3.15
CA THR A 4 -7.46 -1.82 -2.36
C THR A 4 -6.14 -2.30 -1.75
N VAL A 5 -5.07 -1.55 -2.00
CA VAL A 5 -3.75 -1.80 -1.43
C VAL A 5 -3.54 -0.82 -0.28
N ILE A 6 -3.30 -1.35 0.90
CA ILE A 6 -3.13 -0.55 2.12
C ILE A 6 -1.69 -0.71 2.61
N ASN A 7 -0.95 0.39 2.61
CA ASN A 7 0.45 0.42 3.02
C ASN A 7 0.57 1.13 4.37
N GLY A 8 1.19 0.46 5.31
CA GLY A 8 1.33 0.95 6.68
C GLY A 8 2.56 1.81 6.91
N ALA A 9 3.01 1.82 8.18
CA ALA A 9 4.02 2.75 8.65
C ALA A 9 5.31 2.69 7.86
N ASN A 10 5.80 3.86 7.45
CA ASN A 10 7.10 4.09 6.82
C ASN A 10 7.28 3.48 5.43
N ILE A 11 6.25 2.90 4.85
CA ILE A 11 6.35 2.38 3.49
C ILE A 11 6.66 3.51 2.49
N ASN A 12 6.17 4.71 2.75
CA ASN A 12 6.43 5.87 1.91
C ASN A 12 7.91 6.31 1.92
N PHE A 13 8.74 5.74 2.78
CA PHE A 13 10.18 6.01 2.83
C PHE A 13 11.03 4.97 2.11
N ILE A 14 10.41 4.05 1.37
CA ILE A 14 11.17 3.08 0.54
C ILE A 14 12.08 3.84 -0.42
N GLY A 15 13.33 3.38 -0.52
CA GLY A 15 14.33 3.97 -1.40
C GLY A 15 15.00 5.20 -0.83
N ILE A 16 14.41 5.82 0.20
CA ILE A 16 14.99 6.98 0.88
C ILE A 16 15.79 6.53 2.11
N ARG A 17 15.19 5.68 2.96
CA ARG A 17 15.83 5.24 4.20
C ARG A 17 16.84 4.11 3.99
N GLU A 18 16.54 3.20 3.07
CA GLU A 18 17.34 2.00 2.87
C GLU A 18 17.59 1.74 1.38
N PRO A 19 18.31 2.66 0.70
CA PRO A 19 18.49 2.56 -0.74
C PRO A 19 19.31 1.32 -1.16
N ASP A 20 20.16 0.81 -0.29
CA ASP A 20 20.96 -0.38 -0.59
C ASP A 20 20.10 -1.65 -0.61
N ILE A 21 18.98 -1.65 0.11
CA ILE A 21 18.06 -2.80 0.18
C ILE A 21 17.02 -2.72 -0.92
N TYR A 22 16.41 -1.53 -1.08
CA TYR A 22 15.30 -1.33 -2.01
C TYR A 22 15.70 -0.70 -3.33
N GLY A 23 17.01 -0.45 -3.54
CA GLY A 23 17.51 0.22 -4.71
C GLY A 23 17.18 1.71 -4.69
N LYS A 24 17.12 2.31 -5.87
CA LYS A 24 16.83 3.73 -6.02
C LYS A 24 15.36 4.04 -6.22
N LYS A 25 14.51 3.01 -6.17
CA LYS A 25 13.06 3.22 -6.38
C LYS A 25 12.42 3.77 -5.12
N THR A 26 11.53 4.73 -5.34
CA THR A 26 10.80 5.40 -4.26
C THR A 26 9.41 4.80 -4.10
N TYR A 27 8.69 5.27 -3.09
CA TYR A 27 7.28 4.90 -2.92
C TYR A 27 6.45 5.26 -4.16
N LYS A 28 6.74 6.42 -4.76
CA LYS A 28 6.05 6.83 -5.99
C LYS A 28 6.25 5.80 -7.10
N ASP A 29 7.46 5.29 -7.23
CA ASP A 29 7.74 4.26 -8.24
C ASP A 29 6.97 2.97 -7.95
N LEU A 30 6.84 2.60 -6.67
CA LEU A 30 6.06 1.45 -6.25
C LEU A 30 4.58 1.63 -6.64
N VAL A 31 4.02 2.79 -6.35
CA VAL A 31 2.62 3.09 -6.68
C VAL A 31 2.39 3.00 -8.19
N LEU A 32 3.29 3.60 -8.97
CA LEU A 32 3.17 3.58 -10.44
C LEU A 32 3.26 2.16 -10.98
N MET A 33 4.13 1.33 -10.42
CA MET A 33 4.29 -0.06 -10.82
C MET A 33 3.01 -0.85 -10.55
N ILE A 34 2.43 -0.68 -9.37
CA ILE A 34 1.19 -1.37 -8.98
C ILE A 34 0.04 -0.94 -9.89
N GLU A 35 -0.07 0.37 -10.13
CA GLU A 35 -1.14 0.89 -10.98
C GLU A 35 -1.05 0.35 -12.41
N LYS A 36 0.17 0.32 -12.97
CA LYS A 36 0.38 -0.21 -14.31
C LYS A 36 0.05 -1.69 -14.39
N TYR A 37 0.52 -2.46 -13.42
CA TYR A 37 0.29 -3.90 -13.36
C TYR A 37 -1.21 -4.21 -13.31
N CYS A 38 -1.94 -3.51 -12.46
CA CYS A 38 -3.37 -3.69 -12.33
C CYS A 38 -4.11 -3.27 -13.60
N LYS A 39 -3.69 -2.18 -14.22
CA LYS A 39 -4.29 -1.72 -15.47
C LYS A 39 -4.12 -2.77 -16.56
N ASP A 40 -2.94 -3.36 -16.69
CA ASP A 40 -2.67 -4.38 -17.67
C ASP A 40 -3.52 -5.63 -17.47
N LEU A 41 -3.90 -5.92 -16.22
CA LEU A 41 -4.76 -7.04 -15.86
C LEU A 41 -6.26 -6.70 -15.89
N GLY A 42 -6.61 -5.44 -16.17
CA GLY A 42 -8.00 -5.00 -16.12
C GLY A 42 -8.58 -4.89 -14.71
N ILE A 43 -7.71 -4.67 -13.72
CA ILE A 43 -8.10 -4.53 -12.31
C ILE A 43 -8.10 -3.06 -11.93
N GLU A 44 -9.20 -2.59 -11.31
CA GLU A 44 -9.25 -1.28 -10.70
C GLU A 44 -8.53 -1.35 -9.36
N VAL A 45 -7.60 -0.42 -9.11
CA VAL A 45 -6.83 -0.42 -7.87
C VAL A 45 -6.90 0.93 -7.18
N GLU A 46 -7.06 0.89 -5.86
CA GLU A 46 -6.92 2.05 -5.00
C GLU A 46 -5.73 1.79 -4.07
N ILE A 47 -4.81 2.76 -3.95
CA ILE A 47 -3.62 2.61 -3.12
C ILE A 47 -3.70 3.66 -2.01
N TYR A 48 -3.61 3.20 -0.78
CA TYR A 48 -3.71 4.03 0.42
C TYR A 48 -2.50 3.80 1.30
N GLN A 49 -2.00 4.85 1.93
CA GLN A 49 -0.86 4.75 2.84
C GLN A 49 -1.12 5.63 4.07
N SER A 50 -0.78 5.14 5.23
CA SER A 50 -0.80 5.93 6.46
C SER A 50 0.23 5.40 7.44
N ASN A 51 0.76 6.30 8.26
CA ASN A 51 1.62 5.96 9.38
C ASN A 51 0.83 5.75 10.67
N HIS A 52 -0.48 5.94 10.62
CA HIS A 52 -1.36 5.87 11.81
C HIS A 52 -2.21 4.61 11.76
N GLU A 53 -2.10 3.77 12.78
CA GLU A 53 -2.83 2.51 12.85
C GLU A 53 -4.34 2.71 12.76
N GLY A 54 -4.87 3.75 13.42
CA GLY A 54 -6.29 4.06 13.38
C GLY A 54 -6.79 4.34 11.97
N ASP A 55 -6.01 5.05 11.17
CA ASP A 55 -6.35 5.32 9.77
C ASP A 55 -6.43 4.05 8.96
N LEU A 56 -5.52 3.10 9.23
CA LEU A 56 -5.49 1.83 8.50
C LEU A 56 -6.72 0.99 8.85
N VAL A 57 -7.10 0.96 10.13
CA VAL A 57 -8.30 0.25 10.57
C VAL A 57 -9.55 0.86 9.92
N ASP A 58 -9.64 2.18 9.91
CA ASP A 58 -10.77 2.87 9.29
C ASP A 58 -10.85 2.57 7.79
N LYS A 59 -9.69 2.52 7.12
CA LYS A 59 -9.66 2.22 5.69
C LYS A 59 -10.10 0.80 5.40
N ILE A 60 -9.69 -0.15 6.23
CA ILE A 60 -10.12 -1.55 6.09
C ILE A 60 -11.65 -1.62 6.20
N GLN A 61 -12.23 -0.95 7.19
CA GLN A 61 -13.68 -0.93 7.36
C GLN A 61 -14.39 -0.26 6.19
N ASP A 62 -13.79 0.82 5.66
CA ASP A 62 -14.35 1.53 4.50
C ASP A 62 -14.36 0.66 3.25
N CYS A 63 -13.44 -0.28 3.13
CA CYS A 63 -13.37 -1.20 1.99
C CYS A 63 -14.47 -2.24 2.00
N TYR A 64 -15.15 -2.44 3.12
CA TYR A 64 -16.24 -3.41 3.22
C TYR A 64 -17.33 -3.05 2.20
N LYS A 65 -17.66 -3.99 1.35
CA LYS A 65 -18.63 -3.83 0.25
C LYS A 65 -18.20 -2.85 -0.86
N LYS A 66 -17.02 -2.25 -0.77
CA LYS A 66 -16.53 -1.32 -1.79
C LYS A 66 -15.37 -1.91 -2.61
N SER A 67 -14.65 -2.85 -2.03
CA SER A 67 -13.54 -3.52 -2.70
C SER A 67 -13.77 -5.02 -2.72
N ASP A 68 -13.33 -5.65 -3.80
CA ASP A 68 -13.42 -7.11 -3.93
C ASP A 68 -12.31 -7.81 -3.15
N GLY A 69 -11.21 -7.11 -2.90
CA GLY A 69 -10.12 -7.66 -2.12
C GLY A 69 -9.23 -6.57 -1.56
N ILE A 70 -8.47 -6.92 -0.53
CA ILE A 70 -7.57 -5.99 0.15
C ILE A 70 -6.20 -6.65 0.24
N VAL A 71 -5.16 -5.88 -0.14
CA VAL A 71 -3.75 -6.27 0.05
C VAL A 71 -3.18 -5.35 1.11
N ILE A 72 -2.67 -5.90 2.20
CA ILE A 72 -2.16 -5.10 3.32
C ILE A 72 -0.67 -5.34 3.48
N ASN A 73 0.08 -4.24 3.51
CA ASN A 73 1.47 -4.24 3.89
C ASN A 73 1.59 -3.43 5.19
N PRO A 74 1.61 -4.09 6.35
CA PRO A 74 1.52 -3.38 7.64
C PRO A 74 2.77 -2.57 8.01
N GLY A 75 3.90 -2.84 7.35
CA GLY A 75 5.12 -2.11 7.68
C GLY A 75 5.59 -2.35 9.11
N ALA A 76 5.94 -1.27 9.81
CA ALA A 76 6.49 -1.35 11.15
C ALA A 76 5.52 -1.90 12.19
N TYR A 77 4.23 -1.92 11.90
CA TYR A 77 3.24 -2.41 12.87
C TYR A 77 3.36 -3.90 13.14
N THR A 78 4.02 -4.64 12.28
CA THR A 78 4.24 -6.07 12.52
C THR A 78 5.07 -6.33 13.77
N HIS A 79 5.77 -5.33 14.27
CA HIS A 79 6.67 -5.47 15.41
C HIS A 79 6.21 -4.74 16.67
N THR A 80 5.25 -3.83 16.56
CA THR A 80 4.90 -2.92 17.67
C THR A 80 3.42 -2.90 18.02
N SER A 81 2.60 -3.57 17.27
CA SER A 81 1.14 -3.55 17.53
C SER A 81 0.62 -4.85 18.08
#